data_d9402d2232aceb5425af0cf162e19c79
#
_entry.id   d9402d2232aceb5425af0cf162e19c79
#
_cell.length_a   1.000
_cell.length_b   1.000
_cell.length_c   1.000
_cell.angle_alpha   90.00
_cell.angle_beta   90.00
_cell.angle_gamma   90.00
#
_symmetry.space_group_name_H-M   'P 1'
#
loop_
_entity.id
_entity.type
_entity.pdbx_description
1 polymer ?
#
loop_
_entity_poly.entity_id
_entity_poly.type
_entity_poly.pdbx_seq_one_letter_code
_entity_poly.pdbx_strand_id
1 'polypeptide(L)'
;MPWDFWLIFLLLGVVIPWRGRARLRRLLAKPPLGSLEKLVLYASTIAFQWIALAAVAWRALGRGLTPAELGLEHQRTGEIIVAGLVGAAALGSFQWFNLRRLGRMTGPTPERMRKLAERILPTKTVERLPYCALAVTAGVCEEFLYRGFAMAALQRTAVPVWLVVILTAALFGLAHAYQGRSGIMATGLMGILFGLARLVFGSLAPMMLWHAGVDIVAGIAGPRFLLSTGECA
;
A
#
# COMPACT_ATOMS: atom_id res chain seq x y z
N MET A 1 -14.21 22.29 3.84
CA MET A 1 -13.93 20.90 4.29
C MET A 1 -14.06 20.85 5.81
N PRO A 2 -14.68 19.82 6.42
CA PRO A 2 -14.80 19.68 7.88
C PRO A 2 -13.42 19.63 8.58
N TRP A 3 -13.33 20.14 9.82
CA TRP A 3 -12.06 20.23 10.56
C TRP A 3 -11.43 18.85 10.85
N ASP A 4 -12.26 17.83 11.09
CA ASP A 4 -11.84 16.45 11.34
C ASP A 4 -11.21 15.78 10.08
N PHE A 5 -11.60 16.20 8.88
CA PHE A 5 -10.94 15.75 7.64
C PHE A 5 -9.51 16.30 7.56
N TRP A 6 -9.27 17.52 8.03
CA TRP A 6 -7.90 18.06 8.12
C TRP A 6 -7.03 17.25 9.09
N LEU A 7 -7.61 16.78 10.20
CA LEU A 7 -6.89 15.88 11.12
C LEU A 7 -6.55 14.54 10.45
N ILE A 8 -7.45 13.99 9.63
CA ILE A 8 -7.17 12.77 8.88
C ILE A 8 -6.06 13.01 7.85
N PHE A 9 -6.08 14.12 7.12
CA PHE A 9 -4.99 14.49 6.20
C PHE A 9 -3.65 14.67 6.92
N LEU A 10 -3.64 15.26 8.10
CA LEU A 10 -2.45 15.37 8.95
C LEU A 10 -1.96 13.96 9.38
N LEU A 11 -2.88 13.09 9.75
CA LEU A 11 -2.56 11.70 10.07
C LEU A 11 -1.90 10.99 8.87
N LEU A 12 -2.52 11.05 7.69
CA LEU A 12 -2.04 10.40 6.47
C LEU A 12 -0.71 11.00 5.97
N GLY A 13 -0.56 12.32 5.98
CA GLY A 13 0.58 13.04 5.40
C GLY A 13 1.76 13.24 6.33
N VAL A 14 1.57 13.21 7.65
CA VAL A 14 2.62 13.50 8.64
C VAL A 14 2.82 12.34 9.61
N VAL A 15 1.76 11.94 10.33
CA VAL A 15 1.90 10.98 11.43
C VAL A 15 2.28 9.59 10.92
N ILE A 16 1.60 9.09 9.86
CA ILE A 16 1.90 7.78 9.27
C ILE A 16 3.33 7.73 8.70
N PRO A 17 3.79 8.69 7.86
CA PRO A 17 5.16 8.72 7.38
C PRO A 17 6.22 8.78 8.50
N TRP A 18 5.97 9.60 9.51
CA TRP A 18 6.86 9.72 10.65
C TRP A 18 6.95 8.42 11.46
N ARG A 19 5.80 7.81 11.80
CA ARG A 19 5.75 6.52 12.51
C ARG A 19 6.39 5.40 11.69
N GLY A 20 6.15 5.34 10.39
CA GLY A 20 6.77 4.36 9.49
C GLY A 20 8.29 4.43 9.53
N ARG A 21 8.85 5.64 9.41
CA ARG A 21 10.31 5.87 9.52
C ARG A 21 10.86 5.53 10.93
N ALA A 22 10.14 5.92 11.99
CA ALA A 22 10.55 5.65 13.35
C ALA A 22 10.52 4.13 13.65
N ARG A 23 9.47 3.42 13.19
CA ARG A 23 9.34 1.97 13.32
C ARG A 23 10.46 1.25 12.58
N LEU A 24 10.73 1.65 11.33
CA LEU A 24 11.83 1.06 10.57
C LEU A 24 13.18 1.24 11.26
N ARG A 25 13.50 2.45 11.75
CA ARG A 25 14.75 2.69 12.48
C ARG A 25 14.90 1.74 13.67
N ARG A 26 13.81 1.52 14.42
CA ARG A 26 13.82 0.57 15.56
C ARG A 26 14.00 -0.88 15.10
N LEU A 27 13.38 -1.27 13.99
CA LEU A 27 13.52 -2.62 13.43
C LEU A 27 14.96 -2.88 12.92
N LEU A 28 15.57 -1.88 12.27
CA LEU A 28 16.95 -2.00 11.77
C LEU A 28 18.01 -1.99 12.89
N ALA A 29 17.70 -1.41 14.05
CA ALA A 29 18.59 -1.41 15.22
C ALA A 29 18.60 -2.75 15.98
N LYS A 30 17.67 -3.66 15.69
CA LYS A 30 17.56 -4.99 16.32
C LYS A 30 18.12 -6.08 15.40
N PRO A 31 18.45 -7.28 15.90
CA PRO A 31 18.69 -8.47 15.08
C PRO A 31 17.51 -8.79 14.16
N PRO A 32 17.67 -9.63 13.11
CA PRO A 32 16.57 -10.13 12.32
C PRO A 32 15.46 -10.73 13.19
N LEU A 33 14.18 -10.40 12.84
CA LEU A 33 13.03 -10.83 13.61
C LEU A 33 12.85 -12.35 13.50
N GLY A 34 12.54 -12.99 14.61
CA GLY A 34 12.02 -14.36 14.62
C GLY A 34 10.60 -14.45 14.09
N SER A 35 10.12 -15.68 13.80
CA SER A 35 8.78 -15.87 13.25
C SER A 35 7.68 -15.29 14.13
N LEU A 36 7.73 -15.49 15.43
CA LEU A 36 6.73 -14.94 16.36
C LEU A 36 6.68 -13.41 16.30
N GLU A 37 7.85 -12.76 16.25
CA GLU A 37 7.92 -11.29 16.16
C GLU A 37 7.34 -10.77 14.81
N LYS A 38 7.59 -11.49 13.69
CA LYS A 38 6.97 -11.18 12.40
C LYS A 38 5.45 -11.35 12.45
N LEU A 39 4.95 -12.42 13.06
CA LEU A 39 3.50 -12.65 13.22
C LEU A 39 2.85 -11.53 14.04
N VAL A 40 3.47 -11.11 15.14
CA VAL A 40 3.00 -9.98 15.95
C VAL A 40 3.07 -8.67 15.16
N LEU A 41 4.11 -8.48 14.34
CA LEU A 41 4.24 -7.34 13.44
C LEU A 41 3.09 -7.29 12.44
N TYR A 42 2.77 -8.42 11.79
CA TYR A 42 1.67 -8.50 10.81
C TYR A 42 0.31 -8.28 11.50
N ALA A 43 0.03 -9.00 12.57
CA ALA A 43 -1.24 -8.89 13.30
C ALA A 43 -1.49 -7.47 13.82
N SER A 44 -0.48 -6.82 14.42
CA SER A 44 -0.59 -5.45 14.92
C SER A 44 -0.79 -4.44 13.79
N THR A 45 -0.22 -4.67 12.61
CA THR A 45 -0.37 -3.81 11.44
C THR A 45 -1.78 -3.98 10.84
N ILE A 46 -2.25 -5.22 10.71
CA ILE A 46 -3.62 -5.53 10.27
C ILE A 46 -4.63 -4.83 11.18
N ALA A 47 -4.52 -5.04 12.50
CA ALA A 47 -5.42 -4.42 13.47
C ALA A 47 -5.44 -2.88 13.36
N PHE A 48 -4.26 -2.27 13.27
CA PHE A 48 -4.14 -0.82 13.12
C PHE A 48 -4.81 -0.30 11.84
N GLN A 49 -4.62 -0.97 10.71
CA GLN A 49 -5.20 -0.57 9.42
C GLN A 49 -6.73 -0.66 9.43
N TRP A 50 -7.30 -1.74 9.96
CA TRP A 50 -8.75 -1.89 10.08
C TRP A 50 -9.37 -0.88 11.05
N ILE A 51 -8.73 -0.58 12.18
CA ILE A 51 -9.18 0.46 13.11
C ILE A 51 -9.15 1.84 12.42
N ALA A 52 -8.08 2.15 11.69
CA ALA A 52 -7.96 3.39 10.94
C ALA A 52 -9.04 3.50 9.86
N LEU A 53 -9.26 2.44 9.08
CA LEU A 53 -10.32 2.39 8.08
C LEU A 53 -11.70 2.62 8.72
N ALA A 54 -12.03 1.88 9.79
CA ALA A 54 -13.32 1.98 10.46
C ALA A 54 -13.56 3.39 11.02
N ALA A 55 -12.56 4.00 11.64
CA ALA A 55 -12.65 5.36 12.16
C ALA A 55 -12.85 6.39 11.05
N VAL A 56 -12.11 6.28 9.95
CA VAL A 56 -12.24 7.20 8.81
C VAL A 56 -13.57 6.98 8.08
N ALA A 57 -14.01 5.73 7.88
CA ALA A 57 -15.30 5.42 7.26
C ALA A 57 -16.47 5.99 8.09
N TRP A 58 -16.45 5.77 9.40
CA TRP A 58 -17.45 6.34 10.31
C TRP A 58 -17.50 7.88 10.20
N ARG A 59 -16.35 8.55 10.19
CA ARG A 59 -16.32 10.03 10.07
C ARG A 59 -16.74 10.49 8.67
N ALA A 60 -16.30 9.82 7.61
CA ALA A 60 -16.65 10.14 6.24
C ALA A 60 -18.17 10.08 6.01
N LEU A 61 -18.78 8.95 6.37
CA LEU A 61 -20.22 8.74 6.26
C LEU A 61 -21.01 9.71 7.16
N GLY A 62 -20.57 9.90 8.41
CA GLY A 62 -21.19 10.85 9.35
C GLY A 62 -21.08 12.33 8.92
N ARG A 63 -20.18 12.65 7.97
CA ARG A 63 -20.07 13.96 7.32
C ARG A 63 -20.75 14.00 5.95
N GLY A 64 -21.52 12.97 5.61
CA GLY A 64 -22.33 12.91 4.40
C GLY A 64 -21.60 12.53 3.13
N LEU A 65 -20.36 11.96 3.21
CA LEU A 65 -19.79 11.26 2.05
C LEU A 65 -20.60 9.99 1.79
N THR A 66 -20.99 9.79 0.52
CA THR A 66 -21.77 8.61 0.14
C THR A 66 -20.87 7.41 -0.19
N PRO A 67 -21.37 6.17 -0.11
CA PRO A 67 -20.63 4.99 -0.57
C PRO A 67 -20.15 5.12 -2.03
N ALA A 68 -20.96 5.72 -2.90
CA ALA A 68 -20.59 5.97 -4.31
C ALA A 68 -19.39 6.91 -4.42
N GLU A 69 -19.37 8.04 -3.69
CA GLU A 69 -18.21 8.96 -3.65
C GLU A 69 -16.96 8.27 -3.10
N LEU A 70 -17.12 7.38 -2.13
CA LEU A 70 -16.04 6.57 -1.57
C LEU A 70 -15.59 5.43 -2.51
N GLY A 71 -16.28 5.20 -3.64
CA GLY A 71 -15.96 4.13 -4.60
C GLY A 71 -16.30 2.73 -4.12
N LEU A 72 -17.22 2.61 -3.19
CA LEU A 72 -17.70 1.33 -2.66
C LEU A 72 -18.88 0.76 -3.44
N GLU A 73 -19.52 1.57 -4.29
CA GLU A 73 -20.58 1.14 -5.21
C GLU A 73 -20.04 0.95 -6.62
N HIS A 74 -20.63 0.01 -7.36
CA HIS A 74 -20.25 -0.25 -8.74
C HIS A 74 -21.43 -0.85 -9.51
N GLN A 75 -21.67 -0.35 -10.72
CA GLN A 75 -22.76 -0.80 -11.59
C GLN A 75 -22.32 -1.86 -12.61
N ARG A 76 -21.00 -1.97 -12.88
CA ARG A 76 -20.43 -2.83 -13.94
C ARG A 76 -19.58 -3.95 -13.32
N THR A 77 -20.21 -4.82 -12.54
CA THR A 77 -19.50 -5.86 -11.75
C THR A 77 -18.57 -6.73 -12.59
N GLY A 78 -19.00 -7.17 -13.78
CA GLY A 78 -18.18 -8.01 -14.66
C GLY A 78 -16.93 -7.30 -15.17
N GLU A 79 -17.05 -6.05 -15.63
CA GLU A 79 -15.90 -5.25 -16.09
C GLU A 79 -14.90 -4.98 -14.94
N ILE A 80 -15.42 -4.70 -13.76
CA ILE A 80 -14.60 -4.44 -12.56
C ILE A 80 -13.82 -5.69 -12.14
N ILE A 81 -14.45 -6.86 -12.17
CA ILE A 81 -13.78 -8.12 -11.84
C ILE A 81 -12.68 -8.41 -12.88
N VAL A 82 -13.00 -8.30 -14.18
CA VAL A 82 -12.01 -8.52 -15.24
C VAL A 82 -10.83 -7.53 -15.12
N ALA A 83 -11.12 -6.23 -14.97
CA ALA A 83 -10.10 -5.21 -14.78
C ALA A 83 -9.23 -5.50 -13.53
N GLY A 84 -9.87 -5.91 -12.43
CA GLY A 84 -9.20 -6.31 -11.20
C GLY A 84 -8.22 -7.47 -11.42
N LEU A 85 -8.68 -8.55 -12.04
CA LEU A 85 -7.85 -9.74 -12.27
C LEU A 85 -6.74 -9.49 -13.29
N VAL A 86 -7.06 -8.85 -14.43
CA VAL A 86 -6.07 -8.55 -15.48
C VAL A 86 -4.99 -7.59 -14.95
N GLY A 87 -5.40 -6.53 -14.27
CA GLY A 87 -4.44 -5.58 -13.70
C GLY A 87 -3.61 -6.18 -12.56
N ALA A 88 -4.19 -7.02 -11.70
CA ALA A 88 -3.44 -7.74 -10.67
C ALA A 88 -2.39 -8.69 -11.30
N ALA A 89 -2.75 -9.41 -12.36
CA ALA A 89 -1.81 -10.26 -13.10
C ALA A 89 -0.70 -9.44 -13.77
N ALA A 90 -1.03 -8.34 -14.42
CA ALA A 90 -0.07 -7.47 -15.10
C ALA A 90 0.91 -6.82 -14.10
N LEU A 91 0.40 -6.20 -13.04
CA LEU A 91 1.22 -5.53 -12.03
C LEU A 91 1.98 -6.53 -11.17
N GLY A 92 1.41 -7.69 -10.86
CA GLY A 92 2.09 -8.79 -10.19
C GLY A 92 3.26 -9.33 -11.02
N SER A 93 3.07 -9.50 -12.33
CA SER A 93 4.13 -9.88 -13.26
C SER A 93 5.23 -8.81 -13.32
N PHE A 94 4.85 -7.54 -13.43
CA PHE A 94 5.80 -6.43 -13.37
C PHE A 94 6.61 -6.44 -12.07
N GLN A 95 5.94 -6.64 -10.94
CA GLN A 95 6.60 -6.73 -9.62
C GLN A 95 7.57 -7.91 -9.55
N TRP A 96 7.19 -9.07 -10.08
CA TRP A 96 8.07 -10.24 -10.18
C TRP A 96 9.36 -9.93 -10.94
N PHE A 97 9.24 -9.33 -12.15
CA PHE A 97 10.40 -8.95 -12.95
C PHE A 97 11.26 -7.88 -12.28
N ASN A 98 10.63 -6.91 -11.63
CA ASN A 98 11.32 -5.86 -10.86
C ASN A 98 12.14 -6.45 -9.70
N LEU A 99 11.57 -7.37 -8.93
CA LEU A 99 12.27 -8.07 -7.84
C LEU A 99 13.45 -8.90 -8.37
N ARG A 100 13.24 -9.63 -9.46
CA ARG A 100 14.30 -10.39 -10.13
C ARG A 100 15.44 -9.48 -10.59
N ARG A 101 15.12 -8.32 -11.16
CA ARG A 101 16.11 -7.31 -11.56
C ARG A 101 16.86 -6.75 -10.36
N LEU A 102 16.15 -6.33 -9.33
CA LEU A 102 16.73 -5.78 -8.09
C LEU A 102 17.66 -6.79 -7.40
N GLY A 103 17.30 -8.07 -7.40
CA GLY A 103 18.14 -9.12 -6.82
C GLY A 103 19.51 -9.26 -7.50
N ARG A 104 19.62 -8.88 -8.79
CA ARG A 104 20.86 -8.92 -9.56
C ARG A 104 21.69 -7.62 -9.49
N MET A 105 21.11 -6.56 -8.94
CA MET A 105 21.78 -5.27 -8.85
C MET A 105 22.54 -5.12 -7.54
N THR A 106 23.59 -4.29 -7.57
CA THR A 106 24.33 -3.83 -6.39
C THR A 106 24.11 -2.35 -6.18
N GLY A 107 24.47 -1.84 -5.01
CA GLY A 107 24.36 -0.42 -4.66
C GLY A 107 23.36 -0.10 -3.56
N PRO A 108 23.22 1.19 -3.18
CA PRO A 108 22.47 1.60 -1.99
C PRO A 108 20.99 1.25 -2.00
N THR A 109 20.33 1.35 -3.17
CA THR A 109 18.89 1.07 -3.29
C THR A 109 18.58 -0.42 -3.15
N PRO A 110 19.20 -1.34 -3.91
CA PRO A 110 19.03 -2.77 -3.69
C PRO A 110 19.40 -3.23 -2.30
N GLU A 111 20.48 -2.72 -1.72
CA GLU A 111 20.89 -3.06 -0.35
C GLU A 111 19.84 -2.64 0.69
N ARG A 112 19.27 -1.46 0.52
CA ARG A 112 18.17 -1.00 1.39
C ARG A 112 16.95 -1.90 1.26
N MET A 113 16.59 -2.31 0.03
CA MET A 113 15.46 -3.23 -0.20
C MET A 113 15.72 -4.61 0.41
N ARG A 114 16.95 -5.14 0.32
CA ARG A 114 17.34 -6.40 0.99
C ARG A 114 17.18 -6.30 2.50
N LYS A 115 17.68 -5.23 3.13
CA LYS A 115 17.52 -5.00 4.57
C LYS A 115 16.05 -4.91 5.00
N LEU A 116 15.22 -4.27 4.19
CA LEU A 116 13.78 -4.23 4.43
C LEU A 116 13.12 -5.60 4.27
N ALA A 117 13.45 -6.30 3.19
CA ALA A 117 12.94 -7.63 2.89
C ALA A 117 13.24 -8.62 4.02
N GLU A 118 14.47 -8.63 4.52
CA GLU A 118 14.89 -9.47 5.66
C GLU A 118 14.03 -9.27 6.91
N ARG A 119 13.61 -8.01 7.17
CA ARG A 119 12.84 -7.65 8.36
C ARG A 119 11.34 -7.88 8.23
N ILE A 120 10.81 -7.73 7.02
CA ILE A 120 9.36 -7.62 6.81
C ILE A 120 8.82 -8.83 6.05
N LEU A 121 9.55 -9.38 5.05
CA LEU A 121 9.02 -10.43 4.20
C LEU A 121 9.02 -11.80 4.91
N PRO A 122 8.06 -12.68 4.57
CA PRO A 122 7.98 -14.01 5.12
C PRO A 122 9.12 -14.89 4.58
N THR A 123 9.92 -15.45 5.47
CA THR A 123 11.02 -16.37 5.13
C THR A 123 10.69 -17.83 5.42
N LYS A 124 9.72 -18.08 6.33
CA LYS A 124 9.25 -19.40 6.70
C LYS A 124 7.81 -19.62 6.26
N THR A 125 7.42 -20.88 6.04
CA THR A 125 6.07 -21.25 5.56
C THR A 125 4.97 -20.73 6.49
N VAL A 126 5.16 -20.82 7.82
CA VAL A 126 4.20 -20.34 8.83
C VAL A 126 3.93 -18.83 8.75
N GLU A 127 4.85 -18.06 8.19
CA GLU A 127 4.73 -16.60 8.04
C GLU A 127 3.96 -16.19 6.78
N ARG A 128 3.84 -17.08 5.77
CA ARG A 128 3.31 -16.76 4.44
C ARG A 128 1.83 -16.39 4.47
N LEU A 129 0.99 -17.21 5.09
CA LEU A 129 -0.46 -16.96 5.16
C LEU A 129 -0.79 -15.69 5.94
N PRO A 130 -0.21 -15.43 7.14
CA PRO A 130 -0.37 -14.17 7.85
C PRO A 130 0.13 -12.94 7.05
N TYR A 131 1.21 -13.10 6.28
CA TYR A 131 1.68 -12.04 5.38
C TYR A 131 0.68 -11.78 4.23
N CYS A 132 0.13 -12.81 3.62
CA CYS A 132 -0.92 -12.65 2.59
C CYS A 132 -2.15 -11.93 3.17
N ALA A 133 -2.55 -12.25 4.40
CA ALA A 133 -3.62 -11.52 5.09
C ALA A 133 -3.27 -10.03 5.30
N LEU A 134 -2.01 -9.73 5.65
CA LEU A 134 -1.52 -8.34 5.72
C LEU A 134 -1.57 -7.65 4.34
N ALA A 135 -1.14 -8.32 3.27
CA ALA A 135 -1.15 -7.78 1.91
C ALA A 135 -2.58 -7.45 1.42
N VAL A 136 -3.53 -8.36 1.68
CA VAL A 136 -4.95 -8.09 1.38
C VAL A 136 -5.49 -6.94 2.22
N THR A 137 -5.16 -6.90 3.51
CA THR A 137 -5.55 -5.80 4.40
C THR A 137 -4.99 -4.47 3.90
N ALA A 138 -3.72 -4.41 3.51
CA ALA A 138 -3.10 -3.21 2.96
C ALA A 138 -3.82 -2.75 1.69
N GLY A 139 -4.05 -3.67 0.74
CA GLY A 139 -4.79 -3.38 -0.48
C GLY A 139 -6.19 -2.81 -0.23
N VAL A 140 -6.92 -3.32 0.75
CA VAL A 140 -8.27 -2.82 1.09
C VAL A 140 -8.19 -1.49 1.85
N CYS A 141 -7.42 -1.46 2.93
CA CYS A 141 -7.45 -0.32 3.85
C CYS A 141 -6.75 0.92 3.26
N GLU A 142 -5.62 0.74 2.58
CA GLU A 142 -4.89 1.87 2.01
C GLU A 142 -5.62 2.44 0.79
N GLU A 143 -6.19 1.61 -0.09
CA GLU A 143 -6.99 2.12 -1.20
C GLU A 143 -8.24 2.87 -0.69
N PHE A 144 -8.89 2.37 0.36
CA PHE A 144 -9.99 3.10 0.98
C PHE A 144 -9.54 4.46 1.53
N LEU A 145 -8.41 4.53 2.25
CA LEU A 145 -7.95 5.77 2.86
C LEU A 145 -7.51 6.82 1.83
N TYR A 146 -6.80 6.40 0.78
CA TYR A 146 -6.22 7.32 -0.20
C TYR A 146 -7.13 7.57 -1.42
N ARG A 147 -7.73 6.52 -2.02
CA ARG A 147 -8.56 6.62 -3.23
C ARG A 147 -10.05 6.71 -2.93
N GLY A 148 -10.48 6.15 -1.80
CA GLY A 148 -11.83 6.36 -1.29
C GLY A 148 -11.94 7.71 -0.62
N PHE A 149 -11.49 7.80 0.63
CA PHE A 149 -11.70 8.97 1.47
C PHE A 149 -10.96 10.23 0.99
N ALA A 150 -9.62 10.17 0.82
CA ALA A 150 -8.87 11.40 0.56
C ALA A 150 -9.23 12.02 -0.80
N MET A 151 -9.42 11.20 -1.85
CA MET A 151 -9.91 11.72 -3.13
C MET A 151 -11.32 12.31 -3.00
N ALA A 152 -12.29 11.60 -2.40
CA ALA A 152 -13.65 12.08 -2.24
C ALA A 152 -13.73 13.38 -1.41
N ALA A 153 -12.97 13.47 -0.33
CA ALA A 153 -12.91 14.67 0.50
C ALA A 153 -12.36 15.89 -0.26
N LEU A 154 -11.30 15.70 -1.07
CA LEU A 154 -10.74 16.77 -1.90
C LEU A 154 -11.65 17.14 -3.08
N GLN A 155 -12.34 16.18 -3.71
CA GLN A 155 -13.28 16.43 -4.80
C GLN A 155 -14.49 17.28 -4.36
N ARG A 156 -14.84 17.33 -3.09
CA ARG A 156 -15.85 18.24 -2.53
C ARG A 156 -15.33 19.67 -2.33
N THR A 157 -14.11 19.96 -2.71
CA THR A 157 -13.53 21.31 -2.70
C THR A 157 -13.38 21.84 -4.13
N ALA A 158 -12.95 23.08 -4.30
CA ALA A 158 -12.69 23.68 -5.62
C ALA A 158 -11.38 23.20 -6.27
N VAL A 159 -10.72 22.15 -5.73
CA VAL A 159 -9.47 21.62 -6.27
C VAL A 159 -9.75 20.85 -7.57
N PRO A 160 -9.04 21.16 -8.68
CA PRO A 160 -9.18 20.42 -9.92
C PRO A 160 -8.88 18.93 -9.76
N VAL A 161 -9.62 18.06 -10.46
CA VAL A 161 -9.53 16.59 -10.30
C VAL A 161 -8.13 16.02 -10.55
N TRP A 162 -7.38 16.56 -11.51
CA TRP A 162 -6.00 16.16 -11.77
C TRP A 162 -5.08 16.45 -10.58
N LEU A 163 -5.31 17.58 -9.89
CA LEU A 163 -4.55 17.94 -8.70
C LEU A 163 -4.94 17.07 -7.50
N VAL A 164 -6.21 16.67 -7.39
CA VAL A 164 -6.67 15.67 -6.39
C VAL A 164 -5.89 14.37 -6.55
N VAL A 165 -5.73 13.87 -7.79
CA VAL A 165 -4.93 12.65 -8.05
C VAL A 165 -3.48 12.84 -7.63
N ILE A 166 -2.85 13.98 -7.98
CA ILE A 166 -1.45 14.26 -7.62
C ILE A 166 -1.28 14.37 -6.10
N LEU A 167 -2.15 15.10 -5.41
CA LEU A 167 -2.07 15.29 -3.96
C LEU A 167 -2.23 13.97 -3.20
N THR A 168 -3.21 13.15 -3.58
CA THR A 168 -3.44 11.85 -2.92
C THR A 168 -2.33 10.85 -3.25
N ALA A 169 -1.76 10.88 -4.45
CA ALA A 169 -0.58 10.10 -4.82
C ALA A 169 0.67 10.54 -4.05
N ALA A 170 0.86 11.84 -3.83
CA ALA A 170 1.95 12.36 -3.01
C ALA A 170 1.81 11.93 -1.54
N LEU A 171 0.61 12.00 -0.97
CA LEU A 171 0.33 11.49 0.38
C LEU A 171 0.67 10.00 0.49
N PHE A 172 0.26 9.19 -0.50
CA PHE A 172 0.55 7.76 -0.55
C PHE A 172 2.06 7.48 -0.67
N GLY A 173 2.76 8.20 -1.52
CA GLY A 173 4.21 8.12 -1.64
C GLY A 173 4.93 8.48 -0.34
N LEU A 174 4.49 9.55 0.35
CA LEU A 174 5.02 9.95 1.65
C LEU A 174 4.79 8.91 2.74
N ALA A 175 3.65 8.22 2.76
CA ALA A 175 3.40 7.13 3.70
C ALA A 175 4.47 6.02 3.59
N HIS A 176 5.02 5.82 2.38
CA HIS A 176 6.08 4.86 2.09
C HIS A 176 7.51 5.43 2.21
N ALA A 177 7.67 6.58 2.87
CA ALA A 177 8.97 7.25 3.04
C ALA A 177 10.02 6.40 3.80
N TYR A 178 9.58 5.38 4.53
CA TYR A 178 10.46 4.38 5.13
C TYR A 178 11.24 3.55 4.08
N GLN A 179 10.76 3.43 2.85
CA GLN A 179 11.46 2.77 1.74
C GLN A 179 12.56 3.64 1.11
N GLY A 180 12.67 4.93 1.48
CA GLY A 180 13.62 5.89 0.93
C GLY A 180 13.07 6.65 -0.29
N ARG A 181 13.91 7.47 -0.93
CA ARG A 181 13.48 8.33 -2.06
C ARG A 181 12.92 7.53 -3.24
N SER A 182 13.59 6.44 -3.63
CA SER A 182 13.11 5.56 -4.70
C SER A 182 11.76 4.91 -4.36
N GLY A 183 11.55 4.53 -3.10
CA GLY A 183 10.27 4.02 -2.63
C GLY A 183 9.16 5.08 -2.70
N ILE A 184 9.42 6.30 -2.24
CA ILE A 184 8.47 7.43 -2.35
C ILE A 184 8.05 7.65 -3.81
N MET A 185 9.03 7.68 -4.74
CA MET A 185 8.75 7.89 -6.15
C MET A 185 7.95 6.73 -6.77
N ALA A 186 8.38 5.49 -6.52
CA ALA A 186 7.71 4.32 -7.06
C ALA A 186 6.26 4.21 -6.55
N THR A 187 6.05 4.35 -5.24
CA THR A 187 4.69 4.31 -4.65
C THR A 187 3.86 5.54 -5.02
N GLY A 188 4.47 6.72 -5.20
CA GLY A 188 3.80 7.90 -5.72
C GLY A 188 3.32 7.72 -7.16
N LEU A 189 4.14 7.14 -8.05
CA LEU A 189 3.74 6.80 -9.43
C LEU A 189 2.61 5.76 -9.45
N MET A 190 2.71 4.71 -8.62
CA MET A 190 1.59 3.78 -8.43
C MET A 190 0.35 4.49 -7.90
N GLY A 191 0.55 5.51 -7.05
CA GLY A 191 -0.49 6.38 -6.54
C GLY A 191 -1.25 7.11 -7.64
N ILE A 192 -0.53 7.66 -8.62
CA ILE A 192 -1.13 8.31 -9.79
C ILE A 192 -1.91 7.30 -10.63
N LEU A 193 -1.30 6.16 -10.96
CA LEU A 193 -1.95 5.10 -11.73
C LEU A 193 -3.28 4.66 -11.08
N PHE A 194 -3.27 4.39 -9.78
CA PHE A 194 -4.46 3.95 -9.05
C PHE A 194 -5.49 5.08 -8.89
N GLY A 195 -5.05 6.34 -8.73
CA GLY A 195 -5.94 7.49 -8.73
C GLY A 195 -6.66 7.70 -10.06
N LEU A 196 -5.95 7.55 -11.18
CA LEU A 196 -6.55 7.60 -12.52
C LEU A 196 -7.51 6.42 -12.74
N ALA A 197 -7.11 5.21 -12.35
CA ALA A 197 -7.97 4.03 -12.42
C ALA A 197 -9.26 4.22 -11.60
N ARG A 198 -9.18 4.83 -10.41
CA ARG A 198 -10.34 5.16 -9.58
C ARG A 198 -11.32 6.09 -10.32
N LEU A 199 -10.82 7.06 -11.08
CA LEU A 199 -11.66 7.95 -11.89
C LEU A 199 -12.33 7.21 -13.05
N VAL A 200 -11.62 6.28 -13.69
CA VAL A 200 -12.13 5.51 -14.84
C VAL A 200 -13.18 4.48 -14.42
N PHE A 201 -12.87 3.70 -13.38
CA PHE A 201 -13.74 2.59 -12.95
C PHE A 201 -14.87 3.01 -12.00
N GLY A 202 -14.75 4.16 -11.34
CA GLY A 202 -15.71 4.58 -10.32
C GLY A 202 -15.72 3.72 -9.05
N SER A 203 -14.92 2.66 -8.97
CA SER A 203 -14.87 1.67 -7.90
C SER A 203 -13.46 1.51 -7.34
N LEU A 204 -13.32 1.12 -6.07
CA LEU A 204 -12.04 0.78 -5.44
C LEU A 204 -11.60 -0.67 -5.72
N ALA A 205 -12.53 -1.55 -6.08
CA ALA A 205 -12.27 -2.98 -6.15
C ALA A 205 -11.10 -3.38 -7.07
N PRO A 206 -10.93 -2.83 -8.29
CA PRO A 206 -9.77 -3.15 -9.11
C PRO A 206 -8.45 -2.81 -8.43
N MET A 207 -8.32 -1.60 -7.87
CA MET A 207 -7.09 -1.14 -7.23
C MET A 207 -6.78 -1.91 -5.95
N MET A 208 -7.79 -2.32 -5.18
CA MET A 208 -7.62 -3.20 -4.02
C MET A 208 -7.01 -4.54 -4.43
N LEU A 209 -7.48 -5.14 -5.53
CA LEU A 209 -6.92 -6.39 -6.07
C LEU A 209 -5.50 -6.20 -6.63
N TRP A 210 -5.23 -5.09 -7.33
CA TRP A 210 -3.92 -4.77 -7.87
C TRP A 210 -2.89 -4.60 -6.77
N HIS A 211 -3.23 -3.84 -5.74
CA HIS A 211 -2.37 -3.57 -4.59
C HIS A 211 -2.06 -4.87 -3.83
N ALA A 212 -3.10 -5.61 -3.45
CA ALA A 212 -2.92 -6.89 -2.78
C ALA A 212 -2.08 -7.87 -3.62
N GLY A 213 -2.31 -7.94 -4.94
CA GLY A 213 -1.53 -8.77 -5.85
C GLY A 213 -0.05 -8.42 -5.89
N VAL A 214 0.28 -7.13 -5.98
CA VAL A 214 1.67 -6.64 -5.95
C VAL A 214 2.35 -7.01 -4.63
N ASP A 215 1.67 -6.83 -3.50
CA ASP A 215 2.22 -7.12 -2.17
C ASP A 215 2.36 -8.63 -1.92
N ILE A 216 1.40 -9.44 -2.37
CA ILE A 216 1.50 -10.91 -2.31
C ILE A 216 2.71 -11.39 -3.12
N VAL A 217 2.90 -10.88 -4.35
CA VAL A 217 4.08 -11.21 -5.17
C VAL A 217 5.36 -10.75 -4.47
N ALA A 218 5.37 -9.57 -3.85
CA ALA A 218 6.51 -9.11 -3.07
C ALA A 218 6.85 -10.04 -1.91
N GLY A 219 5.84 -10.55 -1.18
CA GLY A 219 6.04 -11.49 -0.08
C GLY A 219 6.52 -12.87 -0.51
N ILE A 220 5.98 -13.39 -1.61
CA ILE A 220 6.31 -14.75 -2.09
C ILE A 220 7.64 -14.77 -2.85
N ALA A 221 7.85 -13.81 -3.75
CA ALA A 221 9.02 -13.77 -4.62
C ALA A 221 10.20 -12.99 -4.02
N GLY A 222 9.91 -11.99 -3.17
CA GLY A 222 10.94 -11.13 -2.58
C GLY A 222 12.04 -11.89 -1.83
N PRO A 223 11.72 -12.82 -0.92
CA PRO A 223 12.74 -13.62 -0.23
C PRO A 223 13.65 -14.38 -1.18
N ARG A 224 13.10 -14.95 -2.25
CA ARG A 224 13.87 -15.71 -3.26
C ARG A 224 14.88 -14.86 -4.00
N PHE A 225 14.52 -13.62 -4.35
CA PHE A 225 15.37 -12.76 -5.19
C PHE A 225 16.25 -11.80 -4.39
N LEU A 226 15.79 -11.38 -3.21
CA LEU A 226 16.48 -10.37 -2.41
C LEU A 226 17.34 -10.95 -1.29
N LEU A 227 17.01 -12.17 -0.79
CA LEU A 227 17.65 -12.75 0.38
C LEU A 227 18.48 -14.01 0.06
N SER A 228 18.35 -14.62 -1.14
CA SER A 228 19.24 -15.69 -1.52
C SER A 228 20.67 -15.15 -1.62
N THR A 229 21.54 -15.58 -0.72
CA THR A 229 23.00 -15.47 -0.87
C THR A 229 23.36 -16.17 -2.17
N GLY A 230 24.13 -15.50 -3.03
CA GLY A 230 24.44 -15.89 -4.40
C GLY A 230 25.14 -17.25 -4.62
N GLU A 231 24.51 -18.31 -4.18
CA GLU A 231 24.89 -19.70 -4.46
C GLU A 231 23.84 -20.35 -5.38
N CYS A 232 23.65 -19.80 -6.57
CA CYS A 232 23.09 -20.48 -7.75
C CYS A 232 23.30 -19.57 -8.96
N ALA A 233 24.50 -19.58 -9.49
CA ALA A 233 24.75 -19.21 -10.87
C ALA A 233 24.71 -20.48 -11.72
#